data_7bc19fe7e36385b41126021842c8dc91
#
_entry.id   7bc19fe7e36385b41126021842c8dc91
#
_cell.length_a   1.000
_cell.length_b   1.000
_cell.length_c   1.000
_cell.angle_alpha   90.00
_cell.angle_beta   90.00
_cell.angle_gamma   90.00
#
_symmetry.space_group_name_H-M   'P 1'
#
loop_
_entity.id
_entity.type
_entity.pdbx_description
1 polymer ?
#
loop_
_entity_poly.entity_id
_entity_poly.type
_entity_poly.pdbx_seq_one_letter_code
_entity_poly.pdbx_strand_id
1 'polypeptide(L)'
;MNSCLSSRVCNGFTLVELLVTISIVAVLLSVGLPSFVTFVSNNQISSATNDLVYSIHMARSEAVKRGAPVRLASRNGSNWNNGWTVQADVNNDGDYADPDDILMQWEPVQGGIDMSLAANNAADDTFIPFNSRGALIPSNAQFSITLTPLDCSKHNSRTISIQPTGRPEMSYGDCS
;
A
#
# COMPACT_ATOMS: atom_id res chain seq x y z
N MET A 1 -51.50 -13.47 -53.40
CA MET A 1 -50.77 -12.86 -52.35
C MET A 1 -50.00 -13.98 -51.60
N ASN A 2 -48.73 -14.25 -51.99
CA ASN A 2 -47.98 -15.33 -51.48
C ASN A 2 -46.97 -14.75 -50.41
N SER A 3 -47.25 -15.04 -49.13
CA SER A 3 -46.38 -14.67 -48.03
C SER A 3 -45.25 -15.69 -47.95
N CYS A 4 -44.03 -15.29 -48.28
CA CYS A 4 -42.81 -16.03 -48.00
C CYS A 4 -42.57 -16.05 -46.50
N LEU A 5 -42.78 -17.18 -45.84
CA LEU A 5 -42.28 -17.47 -44.49
C LEU A 5 -40.81 -17.89 -44.60
N SER A 6 -39.93 -16.97 -44.27
CA SER A 6 -38.49 -17.25 -44.12
C SER A 6 -38.31 -18.08 -42.86
N SER A 7 -38.02 -19.36 -43.00
CA SER A 7 -37.61 -20.25 -41.91
C SER A 7 -36.19 -19.90 -41.49
N ARG A 8 -36.04 -19.20 -40.36
CA ARG A 8 -34.73 -19.02 -39.70
C ARG A 8 -34.27 -20.37 -39.16
N VAL A 9 -33.25 -20.92 -39.77
CA VAL A 9 -32.56 -22.10 -39.26
C VAL A 9 -31.87 -21.70 -37.96
N CYS A 10 -32.41 -22.14 -36.81
CA CYS A 10 -31.76 -22.01 -35.52
C CYS A 10 -30.66 -23.08 -35.44
N ASN A 11 -29.42 -22.71 -35.72
CA ASN A 11 -28.29 -23.59 -35.50
C ASN A 11 -28.02 -23.66 -33.98
N GLY A 12 -28.32 -24.80 -33.38
CA GLY A 12 -27.95 -25.11 -31.98
C GLY A 12 -26.48 -25.54 -31.88
N PHE A 13 -25.85 -25.25 -30.75
CA PHE A 13 -24.51 -25.74 -30.43
C PHE A 13 -24.52 -27.26 -30.29
N THR A 14 -23.50 -27.90 -30.83
CA THR A 14 -23.29 -29.33 -30.63
C THR A 14 -22.62 -29.61 -29.26
N LEU A 15 -22.88 -30.75 -28.67
CA LEU A 15 -22.24 -31.16 -27.38
C LEU A 15 -20.71 -31.21 -27.51
N VAL A 16 -20.19 -31.63 -28.67
CA VAL A 16 -18.75 -31.71 -28.97
C VAL A 16 -18.14 -30.30 -29.01
N GLU A 17 -18.80 -29.34 -29.62
CA GLU A 17 -18.34 -27.96 -29.70
C GLU A 17 -18.27 -27.30 -28.32
N LEU A 18 -19.25 -27.59 -27.44
CA LEU A 18 -19.20 -27.14 -26.06
C LEU A 18 -18.01 -27.76 -25.31
N LEU A 19 -17.80 -29.08 -25.48
CA LEU A 19 -16.73 -29.80 -24.81
C LEU A 19 -15.34 -29.29 -25.23
N VAL A 20 -15.15 -29.02 -26.54
CA VAL A 20 -13.90 -28.44 -27.04
C VAL A 20 -13.68 -27.02 -26.51
N THR A 21 -14.72 -26.19 -26.49
CA THR A 21 -14.57 -24.80 -25.99
C THR A 21 -14.23 -24.76 -24.51
N ILE A 22 -14.89 -25.57 -23.65
CA ILE A 22 -14.53 -25.60 -22.22
C ILE A 22 -13.13 -26.17 -21.98
N SER A 23 -12.67 -27.12 -22.80
CA SER A 23 -11.31 -27.66 -22.71
C SER A 23 -10.26 -26.59 -23.03
N ILE A 24 -10.47 -25.80 -24.08
CA ILE A 24 -9.58 -24.68 -24.42
C ILE A 24 -9.59 -23.63 -23.32
N VAL A 25 -10.77 -23.26 -22.81
CA VAL A 25 -10.88 -22.28 -21.70
C VAL A 25 -10.15 -22.78 -20.45
N ALA A 26 -10.28 -24.07 -20.10
CA ALA A 26 -9.59 -24.65 -18.95
C ALA A 26 -8.05 -24.55 -19.08
N VAL A 27 -7.51 -24.82 -20.28
CA VAL A 27 -6.07 -24.69 -20.54
C VAL A 27 -5.62 -23.23 -20.45
N LEU A 28 -6.36 -22.28 -21.00
CA LEU A 28 -6.02 -20.85 -20.92
C LEU A 28 -6.07 -20.34 -19.48
N LEU A 29 -7.07 -20.74 -18.70
CA LEU A 29 -7.20 -20.34 -17.29
C LEU A 29 -6.08 -20.94 -16.43
N SER A 30 -5.59 -22.12 -16.70
CA SER A 30 -4.52 -22.74 -15.91
C SER A 30 -3.21 -21.94 -15.94
N VAL A 31 -2.93 -21.22 -17.01
CA VAL A 31 -1.75 -20.35 -17.16
C VAL A 31 -2.06 -18.88 -16.81
N GLY A 32 -3.24 -18.42 -17.16
CA GLY A 32 -3.63 -17.01 -17.00
C GLY A 32 -3.87 -16.59 -15.55
N LEU A 33 -4.51 -17.44 -14.76
CA LEU A 33 -4.87 -17.09 -13.37
C LEU A 33 -3.67 -16.82 -12.46
N PRO A 34 -2.61 -17.66 -12.40
CA PRO A 34 -1.48 -17.37 -11.52
C PRO A 34 -0.74 -16.09 -11.92
N SER A 35 -0.62 -15.81 -13.20
CA SER A 35 0.01 -14.57 -13.70
C SER A 35 -0.80 -13.32 -13.31
N PHE A 36 -2.12 -13.40 -13.35
CA PHE A 36 -3.00 -12.29 -12.97
C PHE A 36 -2.93 -11.98 -11.47
N VAL A 37 -2.91 -12.98 -10.60
CA VAL A 37 -2.78 -12.80 -9.15
C VAL A 37 -1.47 -12.07 -8.81
N THR A 38 -0.35 -12.51 -9.39
CA THR A 38 0.96 -11.86 -9.20
C THR A 38 0.95 -10.41 -9.68
N PHE A 39 0.31 -10.13 -10.82
CA PHE A 39 0.18 -8.77 -11.34
C PHE A 39 -0.61 -7.85 -10.38
N VAL A 40 -1.73 -8.33 -9.86
CA VAL A 40 -2.55 -7.58 -8.88
C VAL A 40 -1.77 -7.31 -7.61
N SER A 41 -1.10 -8.31 -7.04
CA SER A 41 -0.26 -8.17 -5.83
C SER A 41 0.85 -7.14 -6.04
N ASN A 42 1.54 -7.17 -7.17
CA ASN A 42 2.59 -6.18 -7.51
C ASN A 42 2.06 -4.76 -7.63
N ASN A 43 0.85 -4.58 -8.14
CA ASN A 43 0.22 -3.26 -8.21
C ASN A 43 -0.17 -2.76 -6.81
N GLN A 44 -0.69 -3.62 -5.96
CA GLN A 44 -1.09 -3.28 -4.60
C GLN A 44 0.11 -2.83 -3.74
N ILE A 45 1.22 -3.59 -3.77
CA ILE A 45 2.43 -3.19 -3.03
C ILE A 45 3.02 -1.89 -3.57
N SER A 46 2.97 -1.68 -4.89
CA SER A 46 3.44 -0.43 -5.50
C SER A 46 2.58 0.76 -5.08
N SER A 47 1.26 0.59 -5.03
CA SER A 47 0.33 1.63 -4.55
C SER A 47 0.60 1.97 -3.09
N ALA A 48 0.63 0.96 -2.20
CA ALA A 48 0.89 1.16 -0.78
C ALA A 48 2.25 1.85 -0.53
N THR A 49 3.27 1.47 -1.30
CA THR A 49 4.60 2.09 -1.23
C THR A 49 4.55 3.57 -1.62
N ASN A 50 3.86 3.91 -2.72
CA ASN A 50 3.72 5.28 -3.17
C ASN A 50 2.93 6.13 -2.18
N ASP A 51 1.85 5.59 -1.61
CA ASP A 51 1.04 6.25 -0.60
C ASP A 51 1.86 6.56 0.65
N LEU A 52 2.71 5.61 1.07
CA LEU A 52 3.58 5.79 2.22
C LEU A 52 4.68 6.84 1.96
N VAL A 53 5.33 6.81 0.80
CA VAL A 53 6.30 7.84 0.41
C VAL A 53 5.64 9.22 0.35
N TYR A 54 4.44 9.30 -0.21
CA TYR A 54 3.66 10.55 -0.24
C TYR A 54 3.34 11.03 1.18
N SER A 55 2.90 10.15 2.09
CA SER A 55 2.60 10.51 3.48
C SER A 55 3.82 11.02 4.23
N ILE A 56 5.02 10.45 4.00
CA ILE A 56 6.28 10.93 4.55
C ILE A 56 6.59 12.34 4.04
N HIS A 57 6.48 12.58 2.74
CA HIS A 57 6.69 13.92 2.18
C HIS A 57 5.68 14.94 2.70
N MET A 58 4.42 14.54 2.86
CA MET A 58 3.38 15.37 3.43
C MET A 58 3.69 15.73 4.89
N ALA A 59 4.02 14.74 5.74
CA ALA A 59 4.37 14.99 7.13
C ALA A 59 5.53 15.98 7.27
N ARG A 60 6.59 15.80 6.45
CA ARG A 60 7.73 16.73 6.40
C ARG A 60 7.32 18.14 5.97
N SER A 61 6.52 18.25 4.91
CA SER A 61 6.10 19.56 4.39
C SER A 61 5.21 20.30 5.38
N GLU A 62 4.30 19.59 6.06
CA GLU A 62 3.46 20.17 7.11
C GLU A 62 4.27 20.60 8.34
N ALA A 63 5.29 19.82 8.73
CA ALA A 63 6.19 20.19 9.82
C ALA A 63 6.94 21.51 9.50
N VAL A 64 7.47 21.64 8.29
CA VAL A 64 8.15 22.87 7.82
C VAL A 64 7.16 24.04 7.71
N LYS A 65 6.00 23.82 7.14
CA LYS A 65 4.97 24.85 6.94
C LYS A 65 4.44 25.40 8.26
N ARG A 66 4.22 24.52 9.24
CA ARG A 66 3.71 24.92 10.57
C ARG A 66 4.81 25.44 11.49
N GLY A 67 6.08 25.14 11.21
CA GLY A 67 7.19 25.43 12.10
C GLY A 67 7.14 24.62 13.41
N ALA A 68 6.39 23.50 13.43
CA ALA A 68 6.08 22.67 14.59
C ALA A 68 6.29 21.18 14.25
N PRO A 69 6.48 20.31 15.24
CA PRO A 69 6.59 18.88 15.01
C PRO A 69 5.30 18.29 14.39
N VAL A 70 5.49 17.36 13.44
CA VAL A 70 4.45 16.55 12.82
C VAL A 70 4.90 15.10 12.87
N ARG A 71 3.99 14.17 13.07
CA ARG A 71 4.30 12.75 13.09
C ARG A 71 3.49 11.96 12.05
N LEU A 72 4.09 10.91 11.52
CA LEU A 72 3.43 9.86 10.80
C LEU A 72 3.24 8.68 11.75
N ALA A 73 2.02 8.29 12.04
CA ALA A 73 1.69 7.28 13.04
C ALA A 73 0.75 6.22 12.49
N SER A 74 0.90 4.98 12.96
CA SER A 74 -0.09 3.94 12.72
C SER A 74 -1.43 4.32 13.35
N ARG A 75 -2.54 3.98 12.71
CA ARG A 75 -3.91 4.21 13.24
C ARG A 75 -4.24 3.34 14.45
N ASN A 76 -3.53 2.24 14.63
CA ASN A 76 -3.80 1.29 15.71
C ASN A 76 -2.49 0.83 16.38
N GLY A 77 -1.90 1.71 17.16
CA GLY A 77 -0.66 1.43 17.89
C GLY A 77 0.50 1.11 16.96
N SER A 78 1.09 -0.09 17.05
CA SER A 78 2.21 -0.51 16.21
C SER A 78 1.80 -1.21 14.90
N ASN A 79 0.49 -1.40 14.66
CA ASN A 79 0.03 -2.15 13.49
C ASN A 79 -0.21 -1.23 12.29
N TRP A 80 0.78 -1.13 11.41
CA TRP A 80 0.75 -0.33 10.19
C TRP A 80 -0.16 -0.87 9.10
N ASN A 81 -0.54 -2.17 9.16
CA ASN A 81 -1.47 -2.77 8.20
C ASN A 81 -2.88 -2.15 8.26
N ASN A 82 -3.24 -1.59 9.41
CA ASN A 82 -4.54 -0.92 9.61
C ASN A 82 -4.57 0.54 9.08
N GLY A 83 -3.55 0.93 8.31
CA GLY A 83 -3.41 2.27 7.79
C GLY A 83 -2.64 3.19 8.75
N TRP A 84 -2.44 4.41 8.33
CA TRP A 84 -1.65 5.41 9.05
C TRP A 84 -2.24 6.81 8.92
N THR A 85 -1.77 7.71 9.76
CA THR A 85 -2.20 9.11 9.79
C THR A 85 -0.98 10.03 9.84
N VAL A 86 -1.12 11.21 9.23
CA VAL A 86 -0.24 12.35 9.48
C VAL A 86 -0.91 13.23 10.54
N GLN A 87 -0.21 13.50 11.62
CA GLN A 87 -0.74 14.18 12.79
C GLN A 87 0.15 15.36 13.20
N ALA A 88 -0.49 16.46 13.62
CA ALA A 88 0.15 17.62 14.22
C ALA A 88 -0.60 18.02 15.46
N ASP A 89 0.09 18.35 16.55
CA ASP A 89 -0.51 18.94 17.74
C ASP A 89 -1.00 20.37 17.37
N VAL A 90 -2.29 20.49 17.07
CA VAL A 90 -2.88 21.74 16.56
C VAL A 90 -3.24 22.68 17.71
N ASN A 91 -3.68 22.15 18.84
CA ASN A 91 -4.10 22.89 20.02
C ASN A 91 -2.95 23.15 21.01
N ASN A 92 -1.77 22.54 20.81
CA ASN A 92 -0.57 22.62 21.65
C ASN A 92 -0.79 22.09 23.08
N ASP A 93 -1.57 21.02 23.23
CA ASP A 93 -1.76 20.35 24.53
C ASP A 93 -0.75 19.23 24.82
N GLY A 94 0.08 18.89 23.83
CA GLY A 94 1.18 17.92 23.92
C GLY A 94 0.76 16.51 23.53
N ASP A 95 -0.50 16.30 23.12
CA ASP A 95 -0.93 15.03 22.58
C ASP A 95 -1.24 15.12 21.07
N TYR A 96 -1.68 14.02 20.47
CA TYR A 96 -1.98 13.93 19.04
C TYR A 96 -3.21 13.04 18.82
N ALA A 97 -4.03 12.86 19.85
CA ALA A 97 -5.18 11.96 19.84
C ALA A 97 -6.46 12.64 19.37
N ASP A 98 -6.46 13.96 19.35
CA ASP A 98 -7.63 14.74 18.98
C ASP A 98 -7.96 14.59 17.50
N PRO A 99 -9.26 14.61 17.14
CA PRO A 99 -9.67 14.55 15.73
C PRO A 99 -9.10 15.70 14.89
N ASP A 100 -8.88 16.88 15.46
CA ASP A 100 -8.35 18.06 14.79
C ASP A 100 -6.84 17.96 14.53
N ASP A 101 -6.13 17.07 15.23
CA ASP A 101 -4.71 16.80 15.02
C ASP A 101 -4.45 15.94 13.79
N ILE A 102 -5.45 15.22 13.30
CA ILE A 102 -5.34 14.37 12.13
C ILE A 102 -5.41 15.22 10.86
N LEU A 103 -4.26 15.45 10.23
CA LEU A 103 -4.16 16.22 9.00
C LEU A 103 -4.58 15.41 7.77
N MET A 104 -4.24 14.13 7.75
CA MET A 104 -4.59 13.18 6.70
C MET A 104 -4.53 11.75 7.21
N GLN A 105 -5.33 10.88 6.59
CA GLN A 105 -5.48 9.50 6.98
C GLN A 105 -5.48 8.60 5.74
N TRP A 106 -4.85 7.44 5.86
CA TRP A 106 -4.86 6.36 4.88
C TRP A 106 -5.57 5.14 5.45
N GLU A 107 -6.34 4.50 4.60
CA GLU A 107 -7.09 3.30 4.95
C GLU A 107 -6.18 2.05 5.04
N PRO A 108 -6.67 0.95 5.64
CA PRO A 108 -5.93 -0.30 5.73
C PRO A 108 -5.40 -0.77 4.37
N VAL A 109 -4.18 -1.28 4.37
CA VAL A 109 -3.54 -1.77 3.16
C VAL A 109 -4.25 -3.03 2.67
N GLN A 110 -4.64 -3.01 1.40
CA GLN A 110 -5.32 -4.13 0.75
C GLN A 110 -4.31 -5.13 0.17
N GLY A 111 -4.77 -6.38 -0.05
CA GLY A 111 -4.01 -7.35 -0.84
C GLY A 111 -3.03 -8.22 -0.08
N GLY A 112 -3.21 -8.35 1.24
CA GLY A 112 -2.36 -9.26 2.01
C GLY A 112 -0.90 -8.82 2.05
N ILE A 113 -0.67 -7.54 2.31
CA ILE A 113 0.66 -6.96 2.51
C ILE A 113 0.87 -6.79 4.00
N ASP A 114 1.96 -7.31 4.52
CA ASP A 114 2.41 -7.06 5.88
C ASP A 114 3.36 -5.87 5.91
N MET A 115 3.13 -4.96 6.87
CA MET A 115 3.93 -3.75 7.06
C MET A 115 4.54 -3.75 8.44
N SER A 116 5.85 -3.68 8.50
CA SER A 116 6.61 -3.58 9.74
C SER A 116 7.45 -2.32 9.78
N LEU A 117 7.40 -1.60 10.92
CA LEU A 117 8.28 -0.47 11.21
C LEU A 117 9.43 -0.95 12.09
N ALA A 118 10.64 -0.62 11.70
CA ALA A 118 11.83 -0.76 12.53
C ALA A 118 12.44 0.61 12.77
N ALA A 119 12.83 0.88 14.02
CA ALA A 119 13.43 2.13 14.44
C ALA A 119 14.82 1.87 15.04
N ASN A 120 15.78 2.69 14.63
CA ASN A 120 17.12 2.73 15.21
C ASN A 120 17.36 4.10 15.83
N ASN A 121 17.88 4.13 17.07
CA ASN A 121 18.14 5.35 17.83
C ASN A 121 16.87 6.22 18.05
N ALA A 122 15.68 5.61 18.06
CA ALA A 122 14.43 6.26 18.41
C ALA A 122 13.87 5.68 19.69
N ALA A 123 13.09 6.48 20.42
CA ALA A 123 12.49 6.06 21.70
C ALA A 123 11.22 5.23 21.49
N ASP A 124 10.60 5.33 20.33
CA ASP A 124 9.32 4.73 20.00
C ASP A 124 9.34 4.25 18.53
N ASP A 125 8.74 3.09 18.28
CA ASP A 125 8.57 2.49 16.97
C ASP A 125 7.12 2.51 16.46
N THR A 126 6.23 3.23 17.15
CA THR A 126 4.82 3.36 16.77
C THR A 126 4.55 4.53 15.83
N PHE A 127 5.45 5.49 15.79
CA PHE A 127 5.35 6.67 14.93
C PHE A 127 6.72 7.18 14.47
N ILE A 128 6.70 8.00 13.43
CA ILE A 128 7.89 8.64 12.83
C ILE A 128 7.75 10.15 12.99
N PRO A 129 8.49 10.78 13.90
CA PRO A 129 8.38 12.21 14.19
C PRO A 129 9.31 13.04 13.32
N PHE A 130 8.80 14.16 12.80
CA PHE A 130 9.52 15.16 12.05
C PHE A 130 9.53 16.50 12.80
N ASN A 131 10.68 17.15 12.87
CA ASN A 131 10.81 18.49 13.44
C ASN A 131 10.40 19.60 12.45
N SER A 132 10.37 20.83 12.90
CA SER A 132 10.05 22.02 12.08
C SER A 132 10.96 22.25 10.87
N ARG A 133 12.03 21.50 10.69
CA ARG A 133 12.91 21.52 9.50
C ARG A 133 12.66 20.32 8.58
N GLY A 134 11.73 19.46 8.93
CA GLY A 134 11.44 18.22 8.21
C GLY A 134 12.46 17.10 8.41
N ALA A 135 13.32 17.21 9.41
CA ALA A 135 14.25 16.17 9.82
C ALA A 135 13.65 15.30 10.94
N LEU A 136 14.17 14.10 11.12
CA LEU A 136 13.72 13.18 12.16
C LEU A 136 14.02 13.69 13.58
N ILE A 137 13.28 13.18 14.55
CA ILE A 137 13.50 13.38 15.99
C ILE A 137 13.70 11.99 16.65
N PRO A 138 14.81 11.75 17.39
CA PRO A 138 16.02 12.60 17.48
C PRO A 138 16.81 12.66 16.15
N SER A 139 17.70 13.62 16.04
CA SER A 139 18.43 13.91 14.79
C SER A 139 19.37 12.80 14.29
N ASN A 140 19.57 11.75 15.08
CA ASN A 140 20.31 10.55 14.71
C ASN A 140 19.40 9.32 14.51
N ALA A 141 18.09 9.50 14.58
CA ALA A 141 17.14 8.42 14.34
C ALA A 141 17.16 7.98 12.88
N GLN A 142 16.85 6.71 12.69
CA GLN A 142 16.58 6.12 11.38
C GLN A 142 15.36 5.22 11.52
N PHE A 143 14.46 5.31 10.55
CA PHE A 143 13.31 4.43 10.48
C PHE A 143 13.34 3.67 9.16
N SER A 144 12.84 2.44 9.20
CA SER A 144 12.60 1.67 7.99
C SER A 144 11.24 1.00 8.05
N ILE A 145 10.43 1.19 7.02
CA ILE A 145 9.17 0.49 6.86
C ILE A 145 9.33 -0.52 5.74
N THR A 146 9.11 -1.79 6.08
CA THR A 146 9.17 -2.89 5.13
C THR A 146 7.75 -3.36 4.82
N LEU A 147 7.43 -3.43 3.54
CA LEU A 147 6.19 -3.97 3.00
C LEU A 147 6.49 -5.33 2.38
N THR A 148 5.86 -6.37 2.89
CA THR A 148 6.07 -7.75 2.45
C THR A 148 4.73 -8.35 2.02
N PRO A 149 4.55 -8.80 0.77
CA PRO A 149 3.35 -9.54 0.37
C PRO A 149 3.28 -10.86 1.12
N LEU A 150 2.09 -11.29 1.55
CA LEU A 150 1.88 -12.59 2.20
C LEU A 150 2.22 -13.77 1.28
N ASP A 151 2.03 -13.60 -0.02
CA ASP A 151 2.45 -14.57 -1.05
C ASP A 151 3.75 -14.12 -1.71
N CYS A 152 4.80 -14.10 -0.90
CA CYS A 152 6.08 -13.55 -1.31
C CYS A 152 6.88 -14.56 -2.15
N SER A 153 6.77 -14.46 -3.45
CA SER A 153 7.61 -15.18 -4.40
C SER A 153 8.60 -14.22 -5.08
N LYS A 154 9.86 -14.25 -4.66
CA LYS A 154 11.02 -13.55 -5.26
C LYS A 154 10.95 -12.03 -5.38
N HIS A 155 11.84 -11.31 -4.69
CA HIS A 155 12.18 -9.88 -4.85
C HIS A 155 11.02 -8.87 -4.77
N ASN A 156 9.92 -9.21 -4.09
CA ASN A 156 8.73 -8.38 -4.06
C ASN A 156 8.56 -7.56 -2.77
N SER A 157 9.47 -7.69 -1.80
CA SER A 157 9.44 -6.80 -0.63
C SER A 157 9.96 -5.42 -1.00
N ARG A 158 9.44 -4.40 -0.34
CA ARG A 158 9.87 -3.02 -0.48
C ARG A 158 10.20 -2.44 0.87
N THR A 159 11.37 -1.84 0.99
CA THR A 159 11.78 -1.16 2.21
C THR A 159 11.96 0.31 1.93
N ILE A 160 11.28 1.15 2.70
CA ILE A 160 11.44 2.59 2.70
C ILE A 160 12.25 2.95 3.93
N SER A 161 13.50 3.34 3.70
CA SER A 161 14.41 3.82 4.75
C SER A 161 14.34 5.34 4.84
N ILE A 162 14.12 5.86 6.04
CA ILE A 162 14.02 7.30 6.27
C ILE A 162 15.30 7.73 6.98
N GLN A 163 16.07 8.55 6.28
CA GLN A 163 17.33 9.08 6.77
C GLN A 163 17.12 10.14 7.88
N PRO A 164 18.09 10.45 8.72
CA PRO A 164 18.00 11.48 9.76
C PRO A 164 17.52 12.85 9.24
N THR A 165 17.80 13.17 7.98
CA THR A 165 17.32 14.37 7.31
C THR A 165 15.82 14.33 6.96
N GLY A 166 15.15 13.21 7.26
CA GLY A 166 13.75 12.96 6.90
C GLY A 166 13.54 12.52 5.45
N ARG A 167 14.59 12.30 4.66
CA ARG A 167 14.49 11.88 3.27
C ARG A 167 14.16 10.39 3.19
N PRO A 168 13.09 9.97 2.50
CA PRO A 168 12.83 8.57 2.23
C PRO A 168 13.69 8.07 1.07
N GLU A 169 14.19 6.85 1.20
CA GLU A 169 14.89 6.10 0.16
C GLU A 169 14.24 4.72 0.04
N MET A 170 13.87 4.33 -1.18
CA MET A 170 13.24 3.05 -1.43
C MET A 170 14.25 2.04 -1.95
N SER A 171 14.19 0.83 -1.41
CA SER A 171 14.94 -0.33 -1.88
C SER A 171 14.00 -1.52 -2.11
N TYR A 172 14.43 -2.41 -3.00
CA TYR A 172 13.76 -3.69 -3.26
C TYR A 172 14.52 -4.77 -2.52
N GLY A 173 13.80 -5.68 -1.89
CA GLY A 173 14.37 -6.78 -1.15
C GLY A 173 13.75 -8.12 -1.51
N ASP A 174 14.44 -9.17 -1.11
CA ASP A 174 13.92 -10.52 -1.10
C ASP A 174 13.03 -10.71 0.12
N CYS A 175 12.09 -11.63 -0.01
CA CYS A 175 11.31 -12.09 1.12
C CYS A 175 12.16 -13.07 1.94
N SER A 176 12.35 -12.77 3.18
CA SER A 176 13.00 -13.65 4.16
C SER A 176 11.98 -14.47 4.93
#